data_b78ae5f19f35626a81795d9411237ae9
#
_entry.id   b78ae5f19f35626a81795d9411237ae9
#
_cell.length_a   1.000
_cell.length_b   1.000
_cell.length_c   1.000
_cell.angle_alpha   90.00
_cell.angle_beta   90.00
_cell.angle_gamma   90.00
#
_symmetry.space_group_name_H-M   'P 1'
#
loop_
_entity.id
_entity.type
_entity.pdbx_description
1 polymer ?
#
loop_
_entity_poly.entity_id
_entity_poly.type
_entity_poly.pdbx_seq_one_letter_code
_entity_poly.pdbx_strand_id
1 'polypeptide(L)'
;MLAAMPPTPPPAAEPGEPRIRDRGDACPGALRLHSADDGRLARLRLPAGRLTSHQVEILARAAETLGDGRISITSRGNAELRGLADDCGAALAELLADAGLLPSPTHERVRNIVASPTAGLDGLGHADVQLWARGLDAALCAAPRAASLSGRFLFVLDDGRGDVTGLGGDVTLVAAEDEYVTLWLDGGPERQVFRLAAADAVRAALAAALAFLDAADTAGNGAWRPRELPAGHSPDLAGALARAGVAAEPVPVPPLPSSPPPAPGALRDGAVYVLAPLGRLTAAQLRALLPAGEIRLTPWRGAVATAAPTEPATPHTDATTADRLRALDACGLITRSDAPGAGVTACTGRPGCAKSLADVRADALAAPAGPLPVHFSGCARRCGHPYGDWVEVLATGDDGYLVDGRATPRTSLTEAVATARTYPTR
;
A
#
# COMPACT_ATOMS: atom_id res chain seq x y z
N MET A 1 -24.14 27.99 -34.56
CA MET A 1 -23.73 26.86 -33.71
C MET A 1 -23.49 27.40 -32.33
N LEU A 2 -24.41 27.14 -31.38
CA LEU A 2 -24.28 27.52 -29.98
C LEU A 2 -23.43 26.42 -29.32
N ALA A 3 -22.20 26.76 -28.89
CA ALA A 3 -21.37 25.86 -28.11
C ALA A 3 -22.05 25.58 -26.77
N ALA A 4 -22.33 24.31 -26.48
CA ALA A 4 -22.88 23.89 -25.19
C ALA A 4 -21.86 24.24 -24.10
N MET A 5 -22.27 25.02 -23.13
CA MET A 5 -21.50 25.30 -21.92
C MET A 5 -21.25 23.97 -21.17
N PRO A 6 -20.04 23.76 -20.64
CA PRO A 6 -19.76 22.59 -19.81
C PRO A 6 -20.67 22.64 -18.56
N PRO A 7 -21.14 21.48 -18.07
CA PRO A 7 -22.00 21.44 -16.89
C PRO A 7 -21.27 22.04 -15.69
N THR A 8 -21.95 22.91 -14.96
CA THR A 8 -21.46 23.50 -13.71
C THR A 8 -21.06 22.38 -12.74
N PRO A 9 -19.85 22.42 -12.15
CA PRO A 9 -19.49 21.44 -11.16
C PRO A 9 -20.45 21.51 -9.97
N PRO A 10 -20.85 20.35 -9.41
CA PRO A 10 -21.74 20.35 -8.25
C PRO A 10 -21.09 21.12 -7.09
N PRO A 11 -21.87 21.82 -6.26
CA PRO A 11 -21.37 22.54 -5.11
C PRO A 11 -20.57 21.59 -4.19
N ALA A 12 -19.53 22.11 -3.54
CA ALA A 12 -18.77 21.34 -2.55
C ALA A 12 -19.73 20.93 -1.43
N ALA A 13 -19.83 19.62 -1.14
CA ALA A 13 -20.64 19.12 -0.03
C ALA A 13 -20.19 19.76 1.29
N GLU A 14 -21.14 20.21 2.10
CA GLU A 14 -20.87 20.75 3.42
C GLU A 14 -20.25 19.68 4.34
N PRO A 15 -19.41 20.06 5.33
CA PRO A 15 -18.87 19.11 6.28
C PRO A 15 -20.01 18.45 7.07
N GLY A 16 -20.22 17.14 6.85
CA GLY A 16 -21.27 16.35 7.51
C GLY A 16 -22.38 15.85 6.59
N GLU A 17 -22.49 16.30 5.35
CA GLU A 17 -23.45 15.73 4.40
C GLU A 17 -22.97 14.36 3.87
N PRO A 18 -23.86 13.34 3.87
CA PRO A 18 -23.54 12.04 3.28
C PRO A 18 -23.31 12.20 1.77
N ARG A 19 -22.15 11.76 1.31
CA ARG A 19 -21.80 11.81 -0.12
C ARG A 19 -22.65 10.80 -0.89
N ILE A 20 -23.54 11.29 -1.75
CA ILE A 20 -24.22 10.45 -2.74
C ILE A 20 -23.30 10.32 -3.94
N ARG A 21 -22.97 9.08 -4.33
CA ARG A 21 -22.10 8.78 -5.48
C ARG A 21 -22.90 8.05 -6.56
N ASP A 22 -23.15 8.75 -7.64
CA ASP A 22 -23.77 8.25 -8.86
C ASP A 22 -22.76 7.67 -9.88
N ARG A 23 -21.45 7.86 -9.63
CA ARG A 23 -20.37 7.38 -10.47
C ARG A 23 -19.61 6.24 -9.81
N GLY A 24 -19.34 5.17 -10.58
CA GLY A 24 -18.56 4.04 -10.14
C GLY A 24 -17.11 4.41 -9.75
N ASP A 25 -16.48 3.53 -8.96
CA ASP A 25 -15.10 3.69 -8.49
C ASP A 25 -14.11 3.83 -9.66
N ALA A 26 -13.41 4.96 -9.71
CA ALA A 26 -12.40 5.29 -10.73
C ALA A 26 -10.98 4.81 -10.33
N CYS A 27 -10.82 3.98 -9.29
CA CYS A 27 -9.52 3.43 -8.93
C CYS A 27 -8.91 2.68 -10.12
N PRO A 28 -7.64 2.97 -10.48
CA PRO A 28 -6.97 2.22 -11.52
C PRO A 28 -6.83 0.75 -11.12
N GLY A 29 -6.95 -0.13 -12.11
CA GLY A 29 -6.68 -1.55 -12.03
C GLY A 29 -5.68 -1.95 -13.11
N ALA A 30 -5.46 -3.25 -13.26
CA ALA A 30 -4.68 -3.82 -14.35
C ALA A 30 -5.49 -3.86 -15.65
N LEU A 31 -6.80 -4.17 -15.54
CA LEU A 31 -7.73 -4.23 -16.67
C LEU A 31 -8.37 -2.87 -17.01
N ARG A 32 -8.28 -1.90 -16.09
CA ARG A 32 -8.81 -0.56 -16.27
C ARG A 32 -7.69 0.46 -16.09
N LEU A 33 -7.02 0.75 -17.20
CA LEU A 33 -5.94 1.72 -17.23
C LEU A 33 -6.47 3.14 -16.92
N HIS A 34 -5.71 3.91 -16.15
CA HIS A 34 -6.02 5.29 -15.84
C HIS A 34 -5.19 6.23 -16.72
N SER A 35 -5.81 7.27 -17.24
CA SER A 35 -5.09 8.30 -18.02
C SER A 35 -4.24 9.17 -17.09
N ALA A 36 -2.96 9.32 -17.42
CA ALA A 36 -2.01 10.20 -16.76
C ALA A 36 -1.24 10.99 -17.81
N ASP A 37 -0.53 12.04 -17.38
CA ASP A 37 0.16 12.94 -18.32
C ASP A 37 1.39 12.30 -18.98
N ASP A 38 1.92 11.23 -18.36
CA ASP A 38 3.05 10.44 -18.87
C ASP A 38 2.61 9.14 -19.57
N GLY A 39 1.35 9.02 -19.97
CA GLY A 39 0.76 7.82 -20.59
C GLY A 39 -0.30 7.18 -19.72
N ARG A 40 -0.63 5.90 -19.98
CA ARG A 40 -1.56 5.16 -19.13
C ARG A 40 -0.86 4.62 -17.89
N LEU A 41 -1.66 4.39 -16.86
CA LEU A 41 -1.25 3.85 -15.57
C LEU A 41 -2.07 2.61 -15.25
N ALA A 42 -1.41 1.52 -14.89
CA ALA A 42 -1.99 0.31 -14.33
C ALA A 42 -1.59 0.16 -12.87
N ARG A 43 -2.53 -0.24 -12.03
CA ARG A 43 -2.24 -0.58 -10.62
C ARG A 43 -2.63 -2.02 -10.34
N LEU A 44 -1.63 -2.82 -9.99
CA LEU A 44 -1.78 -4.22 -9.66
C LEU A 44 -1.99 -4.37 -8.14
N ARG A 45 -3.02 -5.09 -7.76
CA ARG A 45 -3.22 -5.48 -6.36
C ARG A 45 -2.41 -6.73 -6.09
N LEU A 46 -1.49 -6.58 -5.15
CA LEU A 46 -0.61 -7.63 -4.66
C LEU A 46 -0.97 -7.89 -3.19
N PRO A 47 -1.78 -8.90 -2.88
CA PRO A 47 -2.14 -9.22 -1.51
C PRO A 47 -0.90 -9.40 -0.64
N ALA A 48 -0.79 -8.61 0.43
CA ALA A 48 0.39 -8.49 1.29
C ALA A 48 1.70 -8.15 0.54
N GLY A 49 1.60 -7.55 -0.66
CA GLY A 49 2.75 -7.18 -1.48
C GLY A 49 3.50 -8.35 -2.13
N ARG A 50 2.96 -9.58 -2.09
CA ARG A 50 3.66 -10.82 -2.40
C ARG A 50 3.86 -11.06 -3.89
N LEU A 51 5.07 -11.51 -4.24
CA LEU A 51 5.49 -11.90 -5.57
C LEU A 51 6.37 -13.15 -5.51
N THR A 52 6.13 -14.12 -6.37
CA THR A 52 7.06 -15.22 -6.65
C THR A 52 8.18 -14.74 -7.57
N SER A 53 9.29 -15.50 -7.67
CA SER A 53 10.37 -15.20 -8.61
C SER A 53 9.89 -15.09 -10.05
N HIS A 54 8.97 -15.95 -10.47
CA HIS A 54 8.36 -15.90 -11.80
C HIS A 54 7.55 -14.59 -11.99
N GLN A 55 6.75 -14.19 -11.00
CA GLN A 55 5.97 -12.94 -11.05
C GLN A 55 6.86 -11.70 -11.08
N VAL A 56 8.01 -11.72 -10.41
CA VAL A 56 9.02 -10.67 -10.48
C VAL A 56 9.53 -10.50 -11.91
N GLU A 57 9.88 -11.59 -12.60
CA GLU A 57 10.36 -11.54 -13.98
C GLU A 57 9.29 -11.03 -14.95
N ILE A 58 8.05 -11.47 -14.80
CA ILE A 58 6.94 -11.00 -15.63
C ILE A 58 6.67 -9.51 -15.40
N LEU A 59 6.69 -9.06 -14.14
CA LEU A 59 6.46 -7.66 -13.79
C LEU A 59 7.60 -6.76 -14.30
N ALA A 60 8.86 -7.23 -14.20
CA ALA A 60 10.02 -6.52 -14.75
C ALA A 60 9.93 -6.41 -16.27
N ARG A 61 9.58 -7.51 -16.95
CA ARG A 61 9.38 -7.53 -18.41
C ARG A 61 8.23 -6.60 -18.82
N ALA A 62 7.09 -6.64 -18.14
CA ALA A 62 5.97 -5.74 -18.43
C ALA A 62 6.37 -4.26 -18.30
N ALA A 63 7.14 -3.92 -17.26
CA ALA A 63 7.66 -2.56 -17.09
C ALA A 63 8.57 -2.12 -18.25
N GLU A 64 9.47 -2.99 -18.72
CA GLU A 64 10.42 -2.71 -19.80
C GLU A 64 9.78 -2.64 -21.18
N THR A 65 8.83 -3.56 -21.47
CA THR A 65 8.27 -3.68 -22.82
C THR A 65 7.02 -2.84 -23.03
N LEU A 66 6.25 -2.56 -21.99
CA LEU A 66 4.97 -1.85 -22.09
C LEU A 66 4.96 -0.51 -21.37
N GLY A 67 5.85 -0.30 -20.39
CA GLY A 67 5.88 0.88 -19.53
C GLY A 67 7.17 1.70 -19.64
N ASP A 68 7.44 2.50 -18.60
CA ASP A 68 8.61 3.37 -18.50
C ASP A 68 9.89 2.67 -17.95
N GLY A 69 9.90 1.33 -17.88
CA GLY A 69 10.99 0.52 -17.36
C GLY A 69 11.06 0.47 -15.83
N ARG A 70 10.05 0.97 -15.14
CA ARG A 70 10.02 1.10 -13.68
C ARG A 70 8.72 0.62 -13.06
N ILE A 71 8.81 0.20 -11.81
CA ILE A 71 7.68 -0.18 -10.96
C ILE A 71 7.63 0.79 -9.79
N SER A 72 6.49 1.47 -9.58
CA SER A 72 6.25 2.28 -8.39
C SER A 72 5.57 1.44 -7.33
N ILE A 73 6.12 1.46 -6.10
CA ILE A 73 5.51 0.80 -4.94
C ILE A 73 4.54 1.79 -4.30
N THR A 74 3.30 1.38 -4.10
CA THR A 74 2.29 2.23 -3.47
C THR A 74 2.39 2.19 -1.94
N SER A 75 1.71 3.12 -1.25
CA SER A 75 1.59 3.13 0.22
C SER A 75 0.80 1.94 0.81
N ARG A 76 0.41 0.98 -0.02
CA ARG A 76 -0.27 -0.27 0.38
C ARG A 76 0.48 -1.52 -0.09
N GLY A 77 1.77 -1.37 -0.47
CA GLY A 77 2.56 -2.49 -0.98
C GLY A 77 2.12 -3.02 -2.35
N ASN A 78 1.28 -2.30 -3.09
CA ASN A 78 0.87 -2.66 -4.44
C ASN A 78 1.87 -2.13 -5.48
N ALA A 79 1.91 -2.73 -6.67
CA ALA A 79 2.72 -2.26 -7.80
C ALA A 79 1.92 -1.34 -8.73
N GLU A 80 2.60 -0.35 -9.30
CA GLU A 80 2.03 0.54 -10.30
C GLU A 80 3.00 0.65 -11.48
N LEU A 81 2.50 0.41 -12.69
CA LEU A 81 3.18 0.61 -13.97
C LEU A 81 2.71 1.92 -14.60
N ARG A 82 3.63 2.69 -15.17
CA ARG A 82 3.37 3.98 -15.80
C ARG A 82 3.99 4.04 -17.19
N GLY A 83 3.65 5.10 -17.94
CA GLY A 83 4.15 5.27 -19.31
C GLY A 83 3.57 4.25 -20.28
N LEU A 84 2.46 3.62 -19.93
CA LEU A 84 1.81 2.61 -20.76
C LEU A 84 1.14 3.26 -21.98
N ALA A 85 1.21 2.63 -23.14
CA ALA A 85 0.50 3.05 -24.34
C ALA A 85 -1.03 2.84 -24.20
N ASP A 86 -1.81 3.56 -25.01
CA ASP A 86 -3.28 3.50 -24.96
C ASP A 86 -3.84 2.12 -25.30
N ASP A 87 -3.16 1.38 -26.14
CA ASP A 87 -3.56 0.09 -26.70
C ASP A 87 -2.94 -1.14 -26.01
N CYS A 88 -2.04 -0.92 -25.04
CA CYS A 88 -1.30 -2.02 -24.40
C CYS A 88 -2.13 -2.86 -23.40
N GLY A 89 -3.38 -2.46 -23.12
CA GLY A 89 -4.18 -3.09 -22.05
C GLY A 89 -4.37 -4.59 -22.21
N ALA A 90 -4.59 -5.09 -23.44
CA ALA A 90 -4.75 -6.51 -23.70
C ALA A 90 -3.44 -7.29 -23.47
N ALA A 91 -2.31 -6.80 -24.00
CA ALA A 91 -1.01 -7.43 -23.83
C ALA A 91 -0.58 -7.45 -22.35
N LEU A 92 -0.84 -6.37 -21.61
CA LEU A 92 -0.58 -6.32 -20.17
C LEU A 92 -1.47 -7.35 -19.42
N ALA A 93 -2.76 -7.43 -19.74
CA ALA A 93 -3.68 -8.36 -19.10
C ALA A 93 -3.26 -9.82 -19.33
N GLU A 94 -2.84 -10.19 -20.55
CA GLU A 94 -2.32 -11.51 -20.89
C GLU A 94 -1.09 -11.86 -20.06
N LEU A 95 -0.06 -11.01 -20.06
CA LEU A 95 1.15 -11.21 -19.26
C LEU A 95 0.85 -11.41 -17.76
N LEU A 96 -0.07 -10.63 -17.22
CA LEU A 96 -0.41 -10.70 -15.80
C LEU A 96 -1.28 -11.93 -15.46
N ALA A 97 -2.15 -12.35 -16.37
CA ALA A 97 -2.96 -13.55 -16.21
C ALA A 97 -2.07 -14.81 -16.24
N ASP A 98 -1.16 -14.92 -17.19
CA ASP A 98 -0.20 -16.03 -17.30
C ASP A 98 0.69 -16.16 -16.05
N ALA A 99 1.01 -15.04 -15.41
CA ALA A 99 1.75 -15.01 -14.14
C ALA A 99 0.89 -15.29 -12.91
N GLY A 100 -0.43 -15.47 -13.04
CA GLY A 100 -1.35 -15.62 -11.91
C GLY A 100 -1.53 -14.34 -11.08
N LEU A 101 -1.17 -13.16 -11.64
CA LEU A 101 -1.37 -11.86 -11.00
C LEU A 101 -2.80 -11.33 -11.16
N LEU A 102 -3.57 -11.90 -12.07
CA LEU A 102 -5.00 -11.64 -12.32
C LEU A 102 -5.85 -12.92 -12.12
N PRO A 103 -5.95 -13.46 -10.91
CA PRO A 103 -6.66 -14.70 -10.65
C PRO A 103 -8.18 -14.60 -10.89
N SER A 104 -8.74 -13.39 -10.85
CA SER A 104 -10.15 -13.11 -11.10
C SER A 104 -10.32 -11.72 -11.71
N PRO A 105 -10.77 -11.62 -12.98
CA PRO A 105 -10.96 -10.32 -13.64
C PRO A 105 -11.97 -9.41 -12.92
N THR A 106 -13.01 -9.96 -12.30
CA THR A 106 -14.03 -9.20 -11.59
C THR A 106 -13.56 -8.68 -10.23
N HIS A 107 -12.56 -9.34 -9.62
CA HIS A 107 -12.05 -9.02 -8.28
C HIS A 107 -10.69 -8.30 -8.30
N GLU A 108 -10.13 -8.00 -9.47
CA GLU A 108 -8.74 -7.51 -9.59
C GLU A 108 -8.46 -6.26 -8.76
N ARG A 109 -9.44 -5.37 -8.58
CA ARG A 109 -9.30 -4.10 -7.85
C ARG A 109 -9.57 -4.22 -6.34
N VAL A 110 -10.34 -5.23 -5.93
CA VAL A 110 -10.82 -5.36 -4.53
C VAL A 110 -9.89 -6.17 -3.64
N ARG A 111 -8.89 -6.83 -4.20
CA ARG A 111 -7.87 -7.63 -3.53
C ARG A 111 -6.83 -6.76 -2.81
N ASN A 112 -7.28 -5.75 -2.08
CA ASN A 112 -6.43 -4.72 -1.49
C ASN A 112 -6.14 -5.09 -0.02
N ILE A 113 -5.16 -5.96 0.17
CA ILE A 113 -4.78 -6.56 1.46
C ILE A 113 -3.36 -6.11 1.81
N VAL A 114 -3.19 -5.52 2.98
CA VAL A 114 -1.89 -5.22 3.58
C VAL A 114 -1.69 -6.15 4.76
N ALA A 115 -0.50 -6.69 4.91
CA ALA A 115 -0.12 -7.52 6.06
C ALA A 115 1.27 -7.10 6.56
N SER A 116 1.59 -7.37 7.84
CA SER A 116 2.92 -7.15 8.41
C SER A 116 3.97 -7.84 7.55
N PRO A 117 4.83 -7.10 6.82
CA PRO A 117 5.65 -7.70 5.76
C PRO A 117 6.81 -8.53 6.27
N THR A 118 7.27 -8.29 7.50
CA THR A 118 8.34 -9.07 8.14
C THR A 118 7.83 -10.20 9.04
N ALA A 119 6.50 -10.45 9.04
CA ALA A 119 5.93 -11.56 9.78
C ALA A 119 6.63 -12.88 9.46
N GLY A 120 7.07 -13.59 10.50
CA GLY A 120 7.83 -14.84 10.41
C GLY A 120 9.32 -14.69 10.09
N LEU A 121 9.85 -13.46 9.90
CA LEU A 121 11.24 -13.23 9.43
C LEU A 121 12.12 -12.46 10.44
N ASP A 122 11.58 -11.99 11.54
CA ASP A 122 12.32 -11.23 12.56
C ASP A 122 12.07 -11.74 13.99
N GLY A 123 11.20 -12.72 14.13
CA GLY A 123 10.85 -13.34 15.41
C GLY A 123 9.93 -12.49 16.27
N LEU A 124 9.34 -11.46 15.69
CA LEU A 124 8.29 -10.66 16.29
C LEU A 124 6.92 -11.13 15.79
N GLY A 125 5.86 -10.70 16.50
CA GLY A 125 4.49 -11.04 16.15
C GLY A 125 4.01 -12.40 16.71
N HIS A 126 2.69 -12.63 16.59
CA HIS A 126 2.00 -13.76 17.19
C HIS A 126 1.38 -14.71 16.16
N ALA A 127 1.34 -14.33 14.86
CA ALA A 127 0.74 -15.16 13.82
C ALA A 127 1.40 -14.95 12.46
N ASP A 128 1.31 -15.98 11.58
CA ASP A 128 1.67 -15.86 10.17
C ASP A 128 0.52 -15.20 9.38
N VAL A 129 0.47 -13.88 9.42
CA VAL A 129 -0.52 -13.10 8.67
C VAL A 129 -0.35 -13.17 7.15
N GLN A 130 0.77 -13.69 6.67
CA GLN A 130 0.97 -13.95 5.25
C GLN A 130 0.12 -15.15 4.78
N LEU A 131 -0.13 -16.13 5.65
CA LEU A 131 -1.09 -17.21 5.41
C LEU A 131 -2.52 -16.67 5.38
N TRP A 132 -2.87 -15.78 6.31
CA TRP A 132 -4.19 -15.14 6.30
C TRP A 132 -4.42 -14.34 5.02
N ALA A 133 -3.42 -13.59 4.56
CA ALA A 133 -3.51 -12.80 3.33
C ALA A 133 -3.78 -13.67 2.10
N ARG A 134 -3.12 -14.83 1.99
CA ARG A 134 -3.39 -15.83 0.92
C ARG A 134 -4.79 -16.38 0.99
N GLY A 135 -5.20 -16.80 2.19
CA GLY A 135 -6.53 -17.34 2.42
C GLY A 135 -7.63 -16.32 2.12
N LEU A 136 -7.44 -15.07 2.55
CA LEU A 136 -8.40 -13.99 2.31
C LEU A 136 -8.48 -13.62 0.81
N ASP A 137 -7.36 -13.60 0.10
CA ASP A 137 -7.33 -13.37 -1.33
C ASP A 137 -8.14 -14.43 -2.10
N ALA A 138 -7.92 -15.70 -1.76
CA ALA A 138 -8.69 -16.82 -2.33
C ALA A 138 -10.19 -16.71 -1.98
N ALA A 139 -10.52 -16.39 -0.73
CA ALA A 139 -11.89 -16.25 -0.27
C ALA A 139 -12.63 -15.07 -0.94
N LEU A 140 -11.95 -13.93 -1.13
CA LEU A 140 -12.49 -12.79 -1.88
C LEU A 140 -12.78 -13.16 -3.33
N CYS A 141 -11.83 -13.80 -4.02
CA CYS A 141 -12.00 -14.23 -5.40
C CYS A 141 -13.13 -15.28 -5.58
N ALA A 142 -13.39 -16.10 -4.57
CA ALA A 142 -14.47 -17.09 -4.55
C ALA A 142 -15.84 -16.51 -4.20
N ALA A 143 -15.91 -15.29 -3.68
CA ALA A 143 -17.15 -14.63 -3.23
C ALA A 143 -17.65 -13.61 -4.27
N PRO A 144 -18.63 -13.95 -5.15
CA PRO A 144 -19.08 -13.04 -6.22
C PRO A 144 -19.52 -11.66 -5.69
N ARG A 145 -20.13 -11.62 -4.51
CA ARG A 145 -20.57 -10.38 -3.85
C ARG A 145 -19.40 -9.44 -3.52
N ALA A 146 -18.23 -9.98 -3.21
CA ALA A 146 -17.04 -9.18 -2.89
C ALA A 146 -16.54 -8.34 -4.07
N ALA A 147 -16.88 -8.70 -5.32
CA ALA A 147 -16.56 -7.89 -6.50
C ALA A 147 -17.19 -6.48 -6.46
N SER A 148 -18.23 -6.28 -5.64
CA SER A 148 -18.88 -4.98 -5.42
C SER A 148 -18.11 -4.04 -4.47
N LEU A 149 -17.09 -4.52 -3.78
CA LEU A 149 -16.21 -3.68 -2.96
C LEU A 149 -15.52 -2.61 -3.84
N SER A 150 -15.26 -1.45 -3.25
CA SER A 150 -14.43 -0.44 -3.91
C SER A 150 -12.96 -0.86 -3.91
N GLY A 151 -12.20 -0.52 -4.96
CA GLY A 151 -10.73 -0.64 -4.95
C GLY A 151 -10.03 0.21 -3.89
N ARG A 152 -10.78 1.02 -3.14
CA ARG A 152 -10.30 1.76 -1.96
C ARG A 152 -10.50 1.00 -0.66
N PHE A 153 -11.39 0.01 -0.64
CA PHE A 153 -11.59 -0.83 0.53
C PHE A 153 -10.29 -1.56 0.87
N LEU A 154 -9.89 -1.52 2.14
CA LEU A 154 -8.58 -1.98 2.58
C LEU A 154 -8.73 -2.98 3.72
N PHE A 155 -8.14 -4.15 3.54
CA PHE A 155 -7.91 -5.11 4.61
C PHE A 155 -6.52 -4.90 5.21
N VAL A 156 -6.41 -4.88 6.53
CA VAL A 156 -5.15 -4.78 7.27
C VAL A 156 -5.02 -5.99 8.19
N LEU A 157 -3.93 -6.72 8.05
CA LEU A 157 -3.62 -7.94 8.81
C LEU A 157 -2.32 -7.71 9.57
N ASP A 158 -2.42 -7.38 10.84
CA ASP A 158 -1.28 -7.12 11.72
C ASP A 158 -0.93 -8.38 12.52
N ASP A 159 0.34 -8.76 12.55
CA ASP A 159 0.79 -9.94 13.28
C ASP A 159 0.90 -9.73 14.79
N GLY A 160 0.39 -8.61 15.30
CA GLY A 160 0.37 -8.23 16.70
C GLY A 160 1.42 -7.18 17.07
N ARG A 161 2.37 -6.86 16.18
CA ARG A 161 3.39 -5.84 16.44
C ARG A 161 2.89 -4.40 16.29
N GLY A 162 1.86 -4.16 15.47
CA GLY A 162 1.28 -2.84 15.27
C GLY A 162 1.96 -2.00 14.19
N ASP A 163 2.69 -2.61 13.26
CA ASP A 163 3.39 -1.90 12.19
C ASP A 163 2.45 -1.46 11.05
N VAL A 164 1.33 -2.17 10.84
CA VAL A 164 0.37 -1.84 9.78
C VAL A 164 -0.99 -1.35 10.28
N THR A 165 -1.28 -1.43 11.57
CA THR A 165 -2.57 -0.97 12.16
C THR A 165 -2.90 0.48 11.85
N GLY A 166 -1.88 1.36 11.82
CA GLY A 166 -2.01 2.79 11.52
C GLY A 166 -2.35 3.12 10.07
N LEU A 167 -2.37 2.13 9.15
CA LEU A 167 -2.61 2.38 7.72
C LEU A 167 -4.09 2.66 7.37
N GLY A 168 -4.99 2.66 8.36
CA GLY A 168 -6.40 3.01 8.20
C GLY A 168 -7.17 1.97 7.38
N GLY A 169 -7.10 0.70 7.81
CA GLY A 169 -7.89 -0.40 7.27
C GLY A 169 -9.38 -0.19 7.42
N ASP A 170 -10.18 -0.70 6.48
CA ASP A 170 -11.64 -0.78 6.63
C ASP A 170 -12.03 -2.01 7.44
N VAL A 171 -11.37 -3.14 7.20
CA VAL A 171 -11.37 -4.32 8.05
C VAL A 171 -9.95 -4.49 8.58
N THR A 172 -9.79 -4.54 9.89
CA THR A 172 -8.48 -4.73 10.53
C THR A 172 -8.53 -5.94 11.44
N LEU A 173 -7.53 -6.81 11.30
CA LEU A 173 -7.26 -7.93 12.17
C LEU A 173 -5.89 -7.74 12.81
N VAL A 174 -5.82 -7.92 14.12
CA VAL A 174 -4.57 -7.87 14.89
C VAL A 174 -4.41 -9.17 15.64
N ALA A 175 -3.36 -9.90 15.34
CA ALA A 175 -3.04 -11.14 16.06
C ALA A 175 -2.73 -10.84 17.52
N ALA A 176 -3.13 -11.73 18.39
CA ALA A 176 -2.83 -11.70 19.81
C ALA A 176 -2.17 -13.01 20.23
N GLU A 177 -1.67 -13.05 21.44
CA GLU A 177 -1.21 -14.29 22.08
C GLU A 177 -2.32 -15.36 22.12
N ASP A 178 -1.96 -16.61 22.38
CA ASP A 178 -2.88 -17.73 22.57
C ASP A 178 -3.80 -18.04 21.37
N GLU A 179 -3.32 -17.80 20.14
CA GLU A 179 -4.05 -18.10 18.90
C GLU A 179 -5.38 -17.34 18.77
N TYR A 180 -5.46 -16.14 19.32
CA TYR A 180 -6.59 -15.25 19.13
C TYR A 180 -6.26 -14.10 18.17
N VAL A 181 -7.31 -13.50 17.65
CA VAL A 181 -7.24 -12.29 16.84
C VAL A 181 -8.31 -11.32 17.26
N THR A 182 -7.98 -10.04 17.25
CA THR A 182 -8.92 -8.95 17.44
C THR A 182 -9.31 -8.40 16.06
N LEU A 183 -10.62 -8.31 15.81
CA LEU A 183 -11.18 -7.83 14.54
C LEU A 183 -12.06 -6.62 14.80
N TRP A 184 -11.96 -5.63 13.92
CA TRP A 184 -12.93 -4.55 13.82
C TRP A 184 -13.15 -4.08 12.39
N LEU A 185 -14.29 -3.43 12.18
CA LEU A 185 -14.62 -2.67 10.99
C LEU A 185 -14.49 -1.17 11.30
N ASP A 186 -13.79 -0.41 10.46
CA ASP A 186 -13.64 1.04 10.63
C ASP A 186 -14.91 1.76 10.20
N GLY A 187 -15.37 2.71 11.00
CA GLY A 187 -16.55 3.50 10.68
C GLY A 187 -17.64 3.45 11.78
N GLY A 188 -18.28 4.58 11.97
CA GLY A 188 -19.29 4.78 13.01
C GLY A 188 -18.73 5.38 14.30
N PRO A 189 -19.62 5.97 15.13
CA PRO A 189 -19.23 6.65 16.36
C PRO A 189 -18.70 5.67 17.43
N GLU A 190 -19.11 4.39 17.36
CA GLU A 190 -18.68 3.34 18.28
C GLU A 190 -18.07 2.20 17.47
N ARG A 191 -16.75 2.02 17.64
CA ARG A 191 -16.04 0.90 17.04
C ARG A 191 -16.41 -0.38 17.74
N GLN A 192 -17.07 -1.31 17.05
CA GLN A 192 -17.30 -2.66 17.53
C GLN A 192 -16.04 -3.50 17.33
N VAL A 193 -15.55 -4.09 18.39
CA VAL A 193 -14.33 -4.92 18.38
C VAL A 193 -14.70 -6.31 18.85
N PHE A 194 -14.22 -7.32 18.14
CA PHE A 194 -14.46 -8.72 18.45
C PHE A 194 -13.16 -9.48 18.63
N ARG A 195 -13.10 -10.35 19.64
CA ARG A 195 -12.06 -11.36 19.82
C ARG A 195 -12.59 -12.69 19.28
N LEU A 196 -11.77 -13.37 18.50
CA LEU A 196 -12.12 -14.65 17.88
C LEU A 196 -10.86 -15.52 17.70
N ALA A 197 -11.03 -16.80 17.43
CA ALA A 197 -9.91 -17.70 17.17
C ALA A 197 -9.17 -17.32 15.87
N ALA A 198 -7.85 -17.39 15.88
CA ALA A 198 -7.01 -17.07 14.71
C ALA A 198 -7.33 -17.95 13.49
N ALA A 199 -7.78 -19.18 13.70
CA ALA A 199 -8.25 -20.07 12.62
C ALA A 199 -9.47 -19.54 11.85
N ASP A 200 -10.23 -18.62 12.44
CA ASP A 200 -11.41 -18.00 11.85
C ASP A 200 -11.12 -16.64 11.20
N ALA A 201 -9.89 -16.14 11.29
CA ALA A 201 -9.49 -14.80 10.83
C ALA A 201 -9.94 -14.49 9.40
N VAL A 202 -9.72 -15.41 8.46
CA VAL A 202 -10.08 -15.24 7.04
C VAL A 202 -11.60 -15.18 6.86
N ARG A 203 -12.36 -16.09 7.49
CA ARG A 203 -13.82 -16.10 7.41
C ARG A 203 -14.43 -14.84 8.02
N ALA A 204 -13.89 -14.41 9.14
CA ALA A 204 -14.31 -13.21 9.84
C ALA A 204 -14.05 -11.94 9.00
N ALA A 205 -12.88 -11.82 8.37
CA ALA A 205 -12.56 -10.69 7.49
C ALA A 205 -13.51 -10.59 6.31
N LEU A 206 -13.82 -11.72 5.64
CA LEU A 206 -14.77 -11.75 4.54
C LEU A 206 -16.18 -11.40 5.02
N ALA A 207 -16.63 -11.97 6.15
CA ALA A 207 -17.95 -11.68 6.73
C ALA A 207 -18.11 -10.19 7.06
N ALA A 208 -17.07 -9.56 7.63
CA ALA A 208 -17.06 -8.12 7.92
C ALA A 208 -17.20 -7.27 6.65
N ALA A 209 -16.49 -7.63 5.57
CA ALA A 209 -16.58 -6.92 4.31
C ALA A 209 -17.96 -7.06 3.65
N LEU A 210 -18.59 -8.24 3.74
CA LEU A 210 -19.94 -8.47 3.23
C LEU A 210 -20.99 -7.72 4.07
N ALA A 211 -20.84 -7.67 5.39
CA ALA A 211 -21.70 -6.86 6.26
C ALA A 211 -21.66 -5.37 5.90
N PHE A 212 -20.46 -4.86 5.55
CA PHE A 212 -20.34 -3.50 5.04
C PHE A 212 -21.13 -3.30 3.73
N LEU A 213 -21.04 -4.23 2.78
CA LEU A 213 -21.79 -4.12 1.52
C LEU A 213 -23.29 -4.11 1.76
N ASP A 214 -23.80 -4.93 2.68
CA ASP A 214 -25.22 -4.96 3.01
C ASP A 214 -25.68 -3.64 3.64
N ALA A 215 -24.88 -3.06 4.51
CA ALA A 215 -25.15 -1.75 5.09
C ALA A 215 -25.09 -0.62 4.04
N ALA A 216 -24.13 -0.69 3.10
CA ALA A 216 -23.98 0.28 2.01
C ALA A 216 -25.15 0.23 1.03
N ASP A 217 -25.66 -0.96 0.70
CA ASP A 217 -26.84 -1.13 -0.13
C ASP A 217 -28.08 -0.56 0.56
N THR A 218 -28.24 -0.82 1.86
CA THR A 218 -29.34 -0.29 2.66
C THR A 218 -29.29 1.24 2.74
N ALA A 219 -28.10 1.80 2.89
CA ALA A 219 -27.88 3.25 2.93
C ALA A 219 -28.12 3.94 1.58
N GLY A 220 -27.86 3.23 0.46
CA GLY A 220 -28.08 3.74 -0.89
C GLY A 220 -27.23 4.95 -1.29
N ASN A 221 -26.22 5.33 -0.47
CA ASN A 221 -25.40 6.51 -0.70
C ASN A 221 -24.12 6.27 -1.55
N GLY A 222 -23.93 5.04 -2.03
CA GLY A 222 -22.75 4.65 -2.81
C GLY A 222 -21.43 4.69 -2.00
N ALA A 223 -21.46 4.40 -0.71
CA ALA A 223 -20.30 4.37 0.16
C ALA A 223 -19.24 3.38 -0.37
N TRP A 224 -17.99 3.81 -0.41
CA TRP A 224 -16.85 2.96 -0.79
C TRP A 224 -16.10 2.41 0.42
N ARG A 225 -16.31 3.03 1.59
CA ARG A 225 -15.67 2.68 2.86
C ARG A 225 -16.68 2.80 4.00
N PRO A 226 -16.55 2.00 5.07
CA PRO A 226 -17.49 2.02 6.19
C PRO A 226 -17.67 3.40 6.82
N ARG A 227 -16.60 4.19 6.93
CA ARG A 227 -16.64 5.56 7.46
C ARG A 227 -17.43 6.57 6.60
N GLU A 228 -17.89 6.16 5.43
CA GLU A 228 -18.71 6.98 4.53
C GLU A 228 -20.19 6.63 4.64
N LEU A 229 -20.55 5.65 5.48
CA LEU A 229 -21.94 5.34 5.78
C LEU A 229 -22.57 6.49 6.57
N PRO A 230 -23.81 6.86 6.26
CA PRO A 230 -24.52 7.89 7.00
C PRO A 230 -24.87 7.42 8.42
N ALA A 231 -25.12 8.36 9.31
CA ALA A 231 -25.57 8.07 10.66
C ALA A 231 -26.81 7.15 10.66
N GLY A 232 -26.83 6.17 11.55
CA GLY A 232 -27.91 5.17 11.64
C GLY A 232 -27.75 3.96 10.69
N HIS A 233 -26.73 3.94 9.82
CA HIS A 233 -26.40 2.82 8.97
C HIS A 233 -25.08 2.20 9.43
N SER A 234 -25.14 1.24 10.32
CA SER A 234 -23.97 0.49 10.79
C SER A 234 -24.02 -0.95 10.29
N PRO A 235 -22.87 -1.52 9.85
CA PRO A 235 -22.80 -2.94 9.51
C PRO A 235 -23.16 -3.82 10.71
N ASP A 236 -24.02 -4.84 10.52
CA ASP A 236 -24.31 -5.87 11.51
C ASP A 236 -23.14 -6.87 11.56
N LEU A 237 -22.04 -6.46 12.19
CA LEU A 237 -20.84 -7.28 12.29
C LEU A 237 -21.07 -8.53 13.13
N ALA A 238 -21.75 -8.41 14.28
CA ALA A 238 -22.05 -9.54 15.16
C ALA A 238 -22.89 -10.62 14.44
N GLY A 239 -23.99 -10.20 13.78
CA GLY A 239 -24.83 -11.12 13.02
C GLY A 239 -24.10 -11.73 11.83
N ALA A 240 -23.24 -10.98 11.14
CA ALA A 240 -22.44 -11.49 10.03
C ALA A 240 -21.44 -12.54 10.48
N LEU A 241 -20.74 -12.34 11.59
CA LEU A 241 -19.83 -13.32 12.16
C LEU A 241 -20.58 -14.61 12.57
N ALA A 242 -21.73 -14.46 13.22
CA ALA A 242 -22.57 -15.61 13.59
C ALA A 242 -23.05 -16.40 12.35
N ARG A 243 -23.52 -15.72 11.30
CA ARG A 243 -23.93 -16.34 10.03
C ARG A 243 -22.76 -17.07 9.32
N ALA A 244 -21.55 -16.56 9.48
CA ALA A 244 -20.34 -17.19 8.96
C ALA A 244 -19.84 -18.37 9.83
N GLY A 245 -20.52 -18.70 10.93
CA GLY A 245 -20.12 -19.75 11.85
C GLY A 245 -18.83 -19.41 12.63
N VAL A 246 -18.59 -18.11 12.85
CA VAL A 246 -17.45 -17.61 13.63
C VAL A 246 -17.92 -17.32 15.06
N ALA A 247 -17.33 -18.03 16.04
CA ALA A 247 -17.51 -17.73 17.45
C ALA A 247 -16.69 -16.47 17.78
N ALA A 248 -17.37 -15.39 18.06
CA ALA A 248 -16.74 -14.10 18.33
C ALA A 248 -17.32 -13.47 19.60
N GLU A 249 -16.44 -12.94 20.44
CA GLU A 249 -16.78 -12.27 21.67
C GLU A 249 -16.58 -10.76 21.52
N PRO A 250 -17.60 -9.93 21.80
CA PRO A 250 -17.41 -8.48 21.82
C PRO A 250 -16.49 -8.09 22.99
N VAL A 251 -15.49 -7.26 22.70
CA VAL A 251 -14.52 -6.80 23.69
C VAL A 251 -14.40 -5.28 23.64
N PRO A 252 -13.99 -4.63 24.75
CA PRO A 252 -13.63 -3.23 24.74
C PRO A 252 -12.56 -2.94 23.69
N VAL A 253 -12.54 -1.72 23.14
CA VAL A 253 -11.48 -1.30 22.21
C VAL A 253 -10.14 -1.38 22.93
N PRO A 254 -9.24 -2.30 22.55
CA PRO A 254 -7.94 -2.41 23.21
C PRO A 254 -7.04 -1.25 22.80
N PRO A 255 -6.01 -0.94 23.59
CA PRO A 255 -4.90 -0.12 23.10
C PRO A 255 -4.32 -0.80 21.86
N LEU A 256 -4.29 -0.07 20.73
CA LEU A 256 -3.74 -0.63 19.51
C LEU A 256 -2.21 -0.70 19.61
N PRO A 257 -1.59 -1.84 19.30
CA PRO A 257 -0.15 -1.91 19.20
C PRO A 257 0.32 -0.92 18.12
N SER A 258 1.47 -0.33 18.33
CA SER A 258 2.09 0.59 17.39
C SER A 258 3.59 0.37 17.38
N SER A 259 4.12 0.03 16.24
CA SER A 259 5.56 -0.08 16.00
C SER A 259 5.97 0.76 14.79
N PRO A 260 7.18 1.28 14.79
CA PRO A 260 7.71 1.95 13.60
C PRO A 260 7.84 0.94 12.45
N PRO A 261 7.93 1.43 11.20
CA PRO A 261 8.29 0.60 10.05
C PRO A 261 9.61 -0.16 10.31
N PRO A 262 9.75 -1.40 9.81
CA PRO A 262 11.00 -2.14 9.95
C PRO A 262 12.17 -1.36 9.31
N ALA A 263 13.34 -1.46 9.93
CA ALA A 263 14.55 -0.87 9.39
C ALA A 263 15.10 -1.71 8.22
N PRO A 264 15.61 -1.08 7.13
CA PRO A 264 16.28 -1.82 6.08
C PRO A 264 17.55 -2.49 6.59
N GLY A 265 17.82 -3.70 6.13
CA GLY A 265 18.95 -4.52 6.57
C GLY A 265 18.67 -6.00 6.52
N ALA A 266 19.47 -6.75 7.28
CA ALA A 266 19.33 -8.19 7.44
C ALA A 266 18.12 -8.54 8.32
N LEU A 267 17.41 -9.58 7.94
CA LEU A 267 16.38 -10.25 8.72
C LEU A 267 16.84 -11.68 9.05
N ARG A 268 16.02 -12.46 9.76
CA ARG A 268 16.36 -13.87 10.07
C ARG A 268 16.41 -14.72 8.80
N ASP A 269 17.08 -15.85 8.91
CA ASP A 269 17.14 -16.91 7.89
C ASP A 269 17.57 -16.42 6.50
N GLY A 270 18.51 -15.45 6.45
CA GLY A 270 19.06 -14.90 5.22
C GLY A 270 18.09 -14.00 4.43
N ALA A 271 16.93 -13.66 5.00
CA ALA A 271 16.05 -12.65 4.43
C ALA A 271 16.65 -11.25 4.58
N VAL A 272 16.28 -10.35 3.69
CA VAL A 272 16.71 -8.94 3.70
C VAL A 272 15.54 -8.01 3.46
N TYR A 273 15.60 -6.83 4.05
CA TYR A 273 14.69 -5.74 3.75
C TYR A 273 15.44 -4.55 3.16
N VAL A 274 14.97 -4.02 2.04
CA VAL A 274 15.57 -2.88 1.35
C VAL A 274 14.50 -1.86 0.96
N LEU A 275 14.89 -0.58 0.84
CA LEU A 275 13.99 0.46 0.35
C LEU A 275 14.29 0.79 -1.11
N ALA A 276 13.23 1.08 -1.86
CA ALA A 276 13.31 1.56 -3.23
C ALA A 276 13.56 3.07 -3.25
N PRO A 277 14.56 3.57 -3.98
CA PRO A 277 14.81 5.01 -4.09
C PRO A 277 13.55 5.76 -4.55
N LEU A 278 13.11 6.71 -3.75
CA LEU A 278 11.87 7.47 -3.96
C LEU A 278 10.63 6.58 -4.24
N GLY A 279 10.63 5.35 -3.74
CA GLY A 279 9.53 4.40 -3.89
C GLY A 279 9.40 3.78 -5.29
N ARG A 280 10.45 3.82 -6.13
CA ARG A 280 10.43 3.22 -7.47
C ARG A 280 11.62 2.30 -7.67
N LEU A 281 11.37 1.13 -8.27
CA LEU A 281 12.37 0.17 -8.69
C LEU A 281 12.48 0.18 -10.22
N THR A 282 13.68 0.18 -10.76
CA THR A 282 13.88 -0.24 -12.15
C THR A 282 13.64 -1.73 -12.28
N ALA A 283 13.38 -2.23 -13.49
CA ALA A 283 13.26 -3.65 -13.74
C ALA A 283 14.54 -4.42 -13.32
N ALA A 284 15.71 -3.83 -13.53
CA ALA A 284 16.99 -4.40 -13.08
C ALA A 284 17.09 -4.49 -11.55
N GLN A 285 16.66 -3.45 -10.81
CA GLN A 285 16.61 -3.46 -9.35
C GLN A 285 15.62 -4.49 -8.81
N LEU A 286 14.46 -4.64 -9.48
CA LEU A 286 13.49 -5.66 -9.11
C LEU A 286 14.08 -7.08 -9.27
N ARG A 287 14.76 -7.34 -10.40
CA ARG A 287 15.47 -8.62 -10.64
C ARG A 287 16.63 -8.84 -9.68
N ALA A 288 17.33 -7.78 -9.26
CA ALA A 288 18.44 -7.90 -8.30
C ALA A 288 18.00 -8.45 -6.93
N LEU A 289 16.71 -8.41 -6.60
CA LEU A 289 16.17 -9.07 -5.40
C LEU A 289 16.20 -10.60 -5.50
N LEU A 290 16.38 -11.16 -6.71
CA LEU A 290 16.47 -12.61 -6.95
C LEU A 290 17.94 -13.10 -6.82
N PRO A 291 18.19 -14.38 -6.47
CA PRO A 291 17.15 -15.36 -6.14
C PRO A 291 16.51 -15.12 -4.78
N ALA A 292 15.22 -15.43 -4.67
CA ALA A 292 14.46 -15.32 -3.44
C ALA A 292 13.37 -16.41 -3.40
N GLY A 293 12.99 -16.84 -2.20
CA GLY A 293 11.82 -17.69 -2.02
C GLY A 293 10.54 -16.91 -2.32
N GLU A 294 10.47 -15.69 -1.81
CA GLU A 294 9.35 -14.76 -1.99
C GLU A 294 9.85 -13.31 -1.89
N ILE A 295 9.26 -12.43 -2.65
CA ILE A 295 9.39 -10.98 -2.49
C ILE A 295 8.09 -10.43 -1.89
N ARG A 296 8.20 -9.47 -0.94
CA ARG A 296 7.05 -8.76 -0.36
C ARG A 296 7.27 -7.25 -0.50
N LEU A 297 6.52 -6.60 -1.38
CA LEU A 297 6.53 -5.14 -1.48
C LEU A 297 5.83 -4.55 -0.25
N THR A 298 6.42 -3.49 0.33
CA THR A 298 5.95 -2.97 1.62
C THR A 298 5.22 -1.63 1.48
N PRO A 299 4.33 -1.27 2.43
CA PRO A 299 3.69 0.05 2.47
C PRO A 299 4.69 1.21 2.56
N TRP A 300 5.89 0.95 3.06
CA TRP A 300 6.98 1.92 3.20
C TRP A 300 7.90 1.97 1.98
N ARG A 301 7.40 1.48 0.82
CA ARG A 301 8.07 1.56 -0.48
C ARG A 301 9.40 0.82 -0.54
N GLY A 302 9.48 -0.27 0.17
CA GLY A 302 10.58 -1.21 0.15
C GLY A 302 10.15 -2.59 -0.32
N ALA A 303 11.09 -3.52 -0.27
CA ALA A 303 10.87 -4.92 -0.58
C ALA A 303 11.59 -5.80 0.45
N VAL A 304 10.88 -6.76 1.01
CA VAL A 304 11.46 -7.88 1.73
C VAL A 304 11.75 -8.98 0.71
N ALA A 305 12.97 -9.51 0.71
CA ALA A 305 13.35 -10.66 -0.09
C ALA A 305 13.75 -11.81 0.85
N THR A 306 12.93 -12.86 0.90
CA THR A 306 13.27 -14.05 1.69
C THR A 306 14.44 -14.80 1.08
N ALA A 307 15.06 -15.67 1.84
CA ALA A 307 16.11 -16.53 1.28
C ALA A 307 15.54 -17.47 0.21
N ALA A 308 16.32 -17.74 -0.81
CA ALA A 308 15.96 -18.77 -1.78
C ALA A 308 16.00 -20.15 -1.11
N PRO A 309 15.10 -21.06 -1.46
CA PRO A 309 15.24 -22.47 -1.08
C PRO A 309 16.58 -23.00 -1.62
N THR A 310 17.39 -23.58 -0.75
CA THR A 310 18.65 -24.23 -1.14
C THR A 310 18.51 -25.75 -0.99
N GLU A 311 18.97 -26.50 -2.01
CA GLU A 311 19.06 -27.94 -1.94
C GLU A 311 20.52 -28.39 -2.17
N PRO A 312 21.15 -29.13 -1.25
CA PRO A 312 20.70 -29.40 0.12
C PRO A 312 20.67 -28.12 0.97
N ALA A 313 19.89 -28.12 2.04
CA ALA A 313 19.73 -26.96 2.93
C ALA A 313 21.11 -26.49 3.47
N THR A 314 21.68 -25.50 2.84
CA THR A 314 22.91 -24.85 3.31
C THR A 314 22.45 -23.70 4.25
N PRO A 315 22.97 -23.69 5.50
CA PRO A 315 22.61 -22.61 6.42
C PRO A 315 22.99 -21.25 5.83
N HIS A 316 22.06 -20.32 5.84
CA HIS A 316 22.36 -18.93 5.51
C HIS A 316 23.23 -18.35 6.62
N THR A 317 24.43 -17.90 6.27
CA THR A 317 25.36 -17.29 7.22
C THR A 317 25.20 -15.77 7.20
N ASP A 318 25.59 -15.11 8.29
CA ASP A 318 25.63 -13.64 8.33
C ASP A 318 26.51 -13.05 7.22
N ALA A 319 27.59 -13.74 6.85
CA ALA A 319 28.46 -13.34 5.76
C ALA A 319 27.74 -13.33 4.41
N THR A 320 26.98 -14.39 4.09
CA THR A 320 26.22 -14.47 2.82
C THR A 320 25.11 -13.42 2.76
N THR A 321 24.45 -13.11 3.88
CA THR A 321 23.45 -12.06 3.97
C THR A 321 24.06 -10.66 3.80
N ALA A 322 25.23 -10.43 4.41
CA ALA A 322 25.98 -9.17 4.24
C ALA A 322 26.44 -8.96 2.80
N ASP A 323 26.90 -10.03 2.11
CA ASP A 323 27.27 -9.98 0.69
C ASP A 323 26.07 -9.64 -0.19
N ARG A 324 24.91 -10.23 0.10
CA ARG A 324 23.65 -9.92 -0.59
C ARG A 324 23.26 -8.45 -0.42
N LEU A 325 23.33 -7.93 0.80
CA LEU A 325 23.05 -6.51 1.06
C LEU A 325 24.01 -5.59 0.33
N ARG A 326 25.33 -5.92 0.28
CA ARG A 326 26.31 -5.14 -0.48
C ARG A 326 26.02 -5.15 -1.99
N ALA A 327 25.61 -6.28 -2.55
CA ALA A 327 25.23 -6.37 -3.95
C ALA A 327 23.96 -5.54 -4.25
N LEU A 328 22.97 -5.53 -3.36
CA LEU A 328 21.75 -4.73 -3.49
C LEU A 328 22.05 -3.23 -3.35
N ASP A 329 22.94 -2.84 -2.45
CA ASP A 329 23.42 -1.45 -2.30
C ASP A 329 24.14 -0.99 -3.59
N ALA A 330 25.00 -1.82 -4.15
CA ALA A 330 25.68 -1.54 -5.43
C ALA A 330 24.71 -1.39 -6.61
N CYS A 331 23.53 -2.02 -6.55
CA CYS A 331 22.43 -1.81 -7.49
C CYS A 331 21.63 -0.53 -7.23
N GLY A 332 21.98 0.26 -6.21
CA GLY A 332 21.31 1.49 -5.83
C GLY A 332 20.04 1.29 -5.00
N LEU A 333 19.87 0.15 -4.35
CA LEU A 333 18.82 -0.05 -3.34
C LEU A 333 19.32 0.44 -1.98
N ILE A 334 18.41 0.89 -1.13
CA ILE A 334 18.76 1.44 0.19
C ILE A 334 18.73 0.28 1.20
N THR A 335 19.87 -0.06 1.75
CA THR A 335 20.09 -1.23 2.59
C THR A 335 20.32 -0.90 4.07
N ARG A 336 20.38 0.39 4.43
CA ARG A 336 20.60 0.87 5.80
C ARG A 336 19.75 2.11 6.08
N SER A 337 19.36 2.31 7.33
CA SER A 337 18.53 3.45 7.77
C SER A 337 19.25 4.80 7.68
N ASP A 338 20.57 4.79 7.79
CA ASP A 338 21.44 5.98 7.71
C ASP A 338 21.90 6.32 6.30
N ALA A 339 21.54 5.48 5.30
CA ALA A 339 21.90 5.70 3.92
C ALA A 339 21.17 6.93 3.32
N PRO A 340 21.80 7.64 2.37
CA PRO A 340 21.11 8.69 1.62
C PRO A 340 19.82 8.16 0.98
N GLY A 341 18.75 8.96 1.03
CA GLY A 341 17.45 8.57 0.52
C GLY A 341 16.60 7.68 1.44
N ALA A 342 17.12 7.20 2.57
CA ALA A 342 16.32 6.47 3.55
C ALA A 342 15.18 7.35 4.09
N GLY A 343 13.94 6.83 4.04
CA GLY A 343 12.75 7.57 4.46
C GLY A 343 12.37 8.75 3.55
N VAL A 344 13.00 8.89 2.36
CA VAL A 344 12.65 9.92 1.38
C VAL A 344 11.69 9.37 0.34
N THR A 345 10.59 10.07 0.14
CA THR A 345 9.58 9.73 -0.87
C THR A 345 9.17 10.94 -1.67
N ALA A 346 8.66 10.74 -2.87
CA ALA A 346 8.14 11.82 -3.71
C ALA A 346 6.93 11.35 -4.52
N CYS A 347 6.03 12.27 -4.81
CA CYS A 347 4.98 12.03 -5.81
C CYS A 347 5.60 11.92 -7.22
N THR A 348 4.76 11.75 -8.26
CA THR A 348 5.25 11.65 -9.64
C THR A 348 6.05 12.88 -10.07
N GLY A 349 5.61 14.10 -9.72
CA GLY A 349 6.32 15.32 -10.10
C GLY A 349 6.23 15.65 -11.59
N ARG A 350 6.84 16.75 -12.00
CA ARG A 350 7.12 17.03 -13.43
C ARG A 350 8.22 16.10 -13.92
N PRO A 351 8.25 15.75 -15.22
CA PRO A 351 7.25 16.06 -16.27
C PRO A 351 6.01 15.13 -16.24
N GLY A 352 5.99 14.06 -15.46
CA GLY A 352 4.97 12.99 -15.48
C GLY A 352 3.62 13.37 -14.86
N CYS A 353 3.47 14.59 -14.33
CA CYS A 353 2.21 15.11 -13.79
C CYS A 353 2.06 16.61 -14.08
N ALA A 354 1.13 16.98 -14.95
CA ALA A 354 0.85 18.36 -15.31
C ALA A 354 0.36 19.24 -14.15
N LYS A 355 -0.15 18.62 -13.06
CA LYS A 355 -0.55 19.34 -11.84
C LYS A 355 0.61 19.69 -10.94
N SER A 356 1.78 19.10 -11.18
CA SER A 356 2.97 19.38 -10.40
C SER A 356 3.57 20.73 -10.78
N LEU A 357 4.01 21.47 -9.77
CA LEU A 357 4.64 22.78 -9.94
C LEU A 357 6.16 22.67 -10.11
N ALA A 358 6.77 21.51 -9.78
CA ALA A 358 8.22 21.29 -9.90
C ALA A 358 8.56 19.83 -10.19
N ASP A 359 9.81 19.55 -10.60
CA ASP A 359 10.38 18.20 -10.62
C ASP A 359 10.82 17.80 -9.20
N VAL A 360 9.83 17.47 -8.38
CA VAL A 360 10.05 17.12 -6.97
C VAL A 360 10.89 15.85 -6.80
N ARG A 361 10.98 15.00 -7.80
CA ARG A 361 11.80 13.78 -7.71
C ARG A 361 13.28 14.10 -7.88
N ALA A 362 13.63 15.00 -8.78
CA ALA A 362 15.00 15.47 -8.92
C ALA A 362 15.47 16.16 -7.62
N ASP A 363 14.63 17.02 -7.03
CA ASP A 363 14.96 17.72 -5.79
C ASP A 363 15.03 16.78 -4.57
N ALA A 364 14.19 15.74 -4.53
CA ALA A 364 14.18 14.75 -3.46
C ALA A 364 15.46 13.88 -3.41
N LEU A 365 16.18 13.71 -4.52
CA LEU A 365 17.44 12.96 -4.56
C LEU A 365 18.54 13.60 -3.69
N ALA A 366 18.48 14.91 -3.48
CA ALA A 366 19.43 15.64 -2.64
C ALA A 366 19.02 15.68 -1.14
N ALA A 367 17.89 15.06 -0.78
CA ALA A 367 17.40 15.08 0.58
C ALA A 367 18.34 14.29 1.52
N PRO A 368 18.76 14.89 2.65
CA PRO A 368 19.67 14.26 3.59
C PRO A 368 18.97 13.11 4.34
N ALA A 369 19.74 12.19 4.90
CA ALA A 369 19.24 11.20 5.86
C ALA A 369 18.68 11.91 7.11
N GLY A 370 17.76 11.27 7.82
CA GLY A 370 17.19 11.81 9.05
C GLY A 370 16.14 10.86 9.65
N PRO A 371 15.82 11.04 10.94
CA PRO A 371 14.92 10.13 11.66
C PRO A 371 13.47 10.17 11.17
N LEU A 372 12.96 11.36 10.78
CA LEU A 372 11.61 11.47 10.26
C LEU A 372 11.56 11.19 8.75
N PRO A 373 10.54 10.46 8.27
CA PRO A 373 10.25 10.40 6.84
C PRO A 373 10.01 11.78 6.24
N VAL A 374 10.33 11.95 4.97
CA VAL A 374 10.04 13.18 4.23
C VAL A 374 9.34 12.85 2.91
N HIS A 375 8.37 13.67 2.54
CA HIS A 375 7.64 13.50 1.29
C HIS A 375 7.62 14.78 0.46
N PHE A 376 8.10 14.67 -0.77
CA PHE A 376 8.11 15.76 -1.74
C PHE A 376 6.85 15.71 -2.61
N SER A 377 6.03 16.73 -2.48
CA SER A 377 4.75 16.88 -3.19
C SER A 377 4.81 18.00 -4.21
N GLY A 378 4.49 17.68 -5.47
CA GLY A 378 4.47 18.67 -6.55
C GLY A 378 3.23 19.58 -6.53
N CYS A 379 2.21 19.27 -5.77
CA CYS A 379 0.99 20.08 -5.63
C CYS A 379 0.23 19.72 -4.34
N ALA A 380 -0.80 20.52 -4.00
CA ALA A 380 -1.62 20.37 -2.80
C ALA A 380 -2.36 19.03 -2.65
N ARG A 381 -2.36 18.15 -3.68
CA ARG A 381 -2.91 16.79 -3.57
C ARG A 381 -2.09 15.86 -2.69
N ARG A 382 -0.81 16.13 -2.48
CA ARG A 382 0.09 15.34 -1.63
C ARG A 382 0.07 13.84 -1.93
N CYS A 383 0.01 13.47 -3.21
CA CYS A 383 -0.17 12.09 -3.63
C CYS A 383 0.95 11.19 -3.10
N GLY A 384 0.57 10.17 -2.31
CA GLY A 384 1.50 9.17 -1.83
C GLY A 384 2.32 9.56 -0.60
N HIS A 385 1.91 10.54 0.18
CA HIS A 385 2.55 10.87 1.46
C HIS A 385 2.55 9.65 2.41
N PRO A 386 3.52 9.53 3.35
CA PRO A 386 3.55 8.50 4.37
C PRO A 386 2.38 8.63 5.36
N TYR A 387 2.16 7.59 6.15
CA TYR A 387 1.32 7.63 7.34
C TYR A 387 2.14 8.05 8.55
N GLY A 388 1.45 8.51 9.61
CA GLY A 388 2.08 8.99 10.84
C GLY A 388 2.75 10.36 10.64
N ASP A 389 3.80 10.62 11.43
CA ASP A 389 4.55 11.87 11.37
C ASP A 389 5.57 11.85 10.23
N TRP A 390 5.60 12.91 9.46
CA TRP A 390 6.51 13.08 8.33
C TRP A 390 6.71 14.56 8.02
N VAL A 391 7.86 14.90 7.44
CA VAL A 391 8.18 16.26 6.98
C VAL A 391 7.53 16.50 5.62
N GLU A 392 6.68 17.51 5.53
CA GLU A 392 6.06 17.94 4.29
C GLU A 392 6.98 18.85 3.49
N VAL A 393 7.22 18.51 2.22
CA VAL A 393 7.87 19.37 1.24
C VAL A 393 6.92 19.57 0.07
N LEU A 394 6.29 20.75 0.01
CA LEU A 394 5.26 21.06 -0.98
C LEU A 394 5.78 22.14 -1.95
N ALA A 395 5.85 21.81 -3.24
CA ALA A 395 6.23 22.77 -4.27
C ALA A 395 5.21 23.91 -4.38
N THR A 396 5.70 25.15 -4.45
CA THR A 396 4.92 26.38 -4.67
C THR A 396 5.16 26.98 -6.06
N GLY A 397 6.17 26.48 -6.77
CA GLY A 397 6.62 26.88 -8.10
C GLY A 397 7.94 26.21 -8.42
N ASP A 398 8.59 26.61 -9.50
CA ASP A 398 9.86 26.00 -9.92
C ASP A 398 11.02 26.29 -8.94
N ASP A 399 10.98 27.44 -8.25
CA ASP A 399 12.06 27.92 -7.38
C ASP A 399 11.70 27.95 -5.89
N GLY A 400 10.53 27.45 -5.49
CA GLY A 400 10.05 27.55 -4.10
C GLY A 400 9.30 26.35 -3.57
N TYR A 401 9.43 26.15 -2.26
CA TYR A 401 8.78 25.08 -1.50
C TYR A 401 8.19 25.60 -0.20
N LEU A 402 7.22 24.87 0.36
CA LEU A 402 6.88 24.94 1.78
C LEU A 402 7.47 23.70 2.46
N VAL A 403 8.29 23.88 3.47
CA VAL A 403 8.78 22.81 4.35
C VAL A 403 8.05 22.93 5.68
N ASP A 404 7.16 21.99 6.00
CA ASP A 404 6.21 22.05 7.11
C ASP A 404 5.51 23.41 7.23
N GLY A 405 5.02 23.93 6.10
CA GLY A 405 4.33 25.21 5.99
C GLY A 405 5.23 26.45 5.95
N ARG A 406 6.56 26.33 6.08
CA ARG A 406 7.52 27.45 6.02
C ARG A 406 8.02 27.65 4.60
N ALA A 407 7.88 28.86 4.07
CA ALA A 407 8.40 29.23 2.74
C ALA A 407 9.93 29.06 2.70
N THR A 408 10.39 28.28 1.72
CA THR A 408 11.80 27.89 1.57
C THR A 408 12.19 27.99 0.09
N PRO A 409 13.19 28.81 -0.24
CA PRO A 409 13.76 28.83 -1.59
C PRO A 409 14.40 27.47 -1.92
N ARG A 410 14.38 27.08 -3.19
CA ARG A 410 14.99 25.83 -3.66
C ARG A 410 16.48 25.72 -3.29
N THR A 411 17.20 26.83 -3.27
CA THR A 411 18.62 26.91 -2.91
C THR A 411 18.91 26.52 -1.47
N SER A 412 17.94 26.69 -0.54
CA SER A 412 18.05 26.35 0.89
C SER A 412 17.28 25.08 1.25
N LEU A 413 16.73 24.37 0.26
CA LEU A 413 15.82 23.25 0.50
C LEU A 413 16.47 22.11 1.28
N THR A 414 17.68 21.72 0.90
CA THR A 414 18.41 20.62 1.55
C THR A 414 18.63 20.87 3.04
N GLU A 415 19.04 22.09 3.40
CA GLU A 415 19.28 22.49 4.80
C GLU A 415 17.97 22.54 5.59
N ALA A 416 16.92 23.12 5.02
CA ALA A 416 15.60 23.19 5.65
C ALA A 416 15.02 21.79 5.91
N VAL A 417 15.16 20.88 4.95
CA VAL A 417 14.74 19.47 5.09
C VAL A 417 15.55 18.77 6.16
N ALA A 418 16.89 18.96 6.22
CA ALA A 418 17.74 18.38 7.28
C ALA A 418 17.27 18.80 8.68
N THR A 419 17.01 20.09 8.84
CA THR A 419 16.52 20.66 10.11
C THR A 419 15.15 20.10 10.49
N ALA A 420 14.19 20.07 9.55
CA ALA A 420 12.84 19.60 9.81
C ALA A 420 12.80 18.09 10.14
N ARG A 421 13.66 17.28 9.51
CA ARG A 421 13.76 15.83 9.79
C ARG A 421 14.34 15.53 11.18
N THR A 422 15.11 16.45 11.75
CA THR A 422 15.75 16.28 13.06
C THR A 422 14.90 16.87 14.20
N TYR A 423 14.25 18.00 13.93
CA TYR A 423 13.49 18.76 14.93
C TYR A 423 12.08 19.01 14.40
N PRO A 424 11.13 18.07 14.60
CA PRO A 424 9.77 18.25 14.13
C PRO A 424 9.14 19.50 14.77
N THR A 425 8.48 20.28 13.96
CA THR A 425 7.83 21.55 14.38
C THR A 425 6.35 21.37 14.72
N ARG A 426 5.86 20.12 14.83
CA ARG A 426 4.48 19.78 15.20
C ARG A 426 4.40 19.17 16.57
#